data_f10394ae5e3747dcd1ce2251c26e3abb
#
_entry.id   f10394ae5e3747dcd1ce2251c26e3abb
#
_cell.length_a   1.000
_cell.length_b   1.000
_cell.length_c   1.000
_cell.angle_alpha   90.00
_cell.angle_beta   90.00
_cell.angle_gamma   90.00
#
_symmetry.space_group_name_H-M   'P 1'
#
loop_
_entity.id
_entity.type
_entity.pdbx_description
1 polymer ?
#
loop_
_entity_poly.entity_id
_entity_poly.type
_entity_poly.pdbx_seq_one_letter_code
_entity_poly.pdbx_strand_id
1 'polypeptide(L)'
;MIKKLCIIIAVILSFITGRYIAINYFNNSNDEKVSNVHKDKKDEFETKVDKMSLYEKIGQLIIAGFDGTTADDEVKSLISEVKVGGVILFSRNVENASQVVKLNNDIKEMNKENKYPIFISVDEEGGLVSRMPSEFKDIPTSMDIAKFNDEDLSYDIGKVIGKEITSLGFNMDFAPVLDINSNPDNPVIGKRSFGDNEEIVSKLGIATMRGLKDSDVIATVKHFPGHGDTDVDSHVGLPVVKNDLKRLKSFELVPFKKAIDAGVDMVMVSHIMLPKVDEKNPATLSKTIVTDILRKDMNYDGVVVTDDMTMGAIINNYDIGDAAVKSINAGADIVMVCHKLDNVTAVRDAIKEAVKNGTITEKRLNKSVERILKLKNKYNIQDGVTEEPNVNEINDKISSVLEKMK
;
A
#
# COMPACT_ATOMS: atom_id res chain seq x y z
N MET A 1 49.97 3.04 -64.11
CA MET A 1 49.78 3.45 -62.67
C MET A 1 48.77 4.55 -62.52
N ILE A 2 48.87 5.66 -63.29
CA ILE A 2 48.00 6.86 -63.16
C ILE A 2 46.49 6.57 -63.30
N LYS A 3 46.04 5.72 -64.28
CA LYS A 3 44.61 5.37 -64.46
C LYS A 3 43.98 4.61 -63.26
N LYS A 4 44.74 3.75 -62.57
CA LYS A 4 44.24 3.05 -61.37
C LYS A 4 44.11 4.02 -60.15
N LEU A 5 45.00 5.04 -60.08
CA LEU A 5 44.94 6.03 -59.01
C LEU A 5 43.73 6.98 -59.18
N CYS A 6 43.41 7.37 -60.41
CA CYS A 6 42.22 8.20 -60.70
C CYS A 6 40.91 7.48 -60.41
N ILE A 7 40.81 6.19 -60.61
CA ILE A 7 39.61 5.38 -60.28
C ILE A 7 39.43 5.28 -58.78
N ILE A 8 40.51 5.06 -58.00
CA ILE A 8 40.44 5.01 -56.53
C ILE A 8 40.01 6.34 -55.95
N ILE A 9 40.54 7.46 -56.48
CA ILE A 9 40.15 8.82 -56.01
C ILE A 9 38.68 9.11 -56.36
N ALA A 10 38.18 8.71 -57.53
CA ALA A 10 36.77 8.87 -57.90
C ALA A 10 35.82 8.05 -57.01
N VAL A 11 36.19 6.83 -56.63
CA VAL A 11 35.40 5.98 -55.72
C VAL A 11 35.38 6.58 -54.29
N ILE A 12 36.51 7.10 -53.79
CA ILE A 12 36.57 7.72 -52.48
C ILE A 12 35.74 9.04 -52.47
N LEU A 13 35.80 9.86 -53.50
CA LEU A 13 34.99 11.04 -53.62
C LEU A 13 33.49 10.74 -53.69
N SER A 14 33.06 9.70 -54.37
CA SER A 14 31.66 9.28 -54.42
C SER A 14 31.15 8.75 -53.06
N PHE A 15 32.01 8.09 -52.28
CA PHE A 15 31.66 7.68 -50.92
C PHE A 15 31.54 8.85 -49.94
N ILE A 16 32.43 9.86 -50.10
CA ILE A 16 32.40 11.08 -49.25
C ILE A 16 31.16 11.92 -49.58
N THR A 17 30.86 12.13 -50.87
CA THR A 17 29.65 12.87 -51.28
C THR A 17 28.38 12.16 -50.96
N GLY A 18 28.31 10.81 -51.08
CA GLY A 18 27.17 10.01 -50.70
C GLY A 18 26.90 10.08 -49.19
N ARG A 19 27.96 10.05 -48.38
CA ARG A 19 27.85 10.20 -46.92
C ARG A 19 27.44 11.64 -46.51
N TYR A 20 27.94 12.66 -47.19
CA TYR A 20 27.56 14.04 -46.93
C TYR A 20 26.08 14.32 -47.29
N ILE A 21 25.59 13.77 -48.38
CA ILE A 21 24.17 13.86 -48.79
C ILE A 21 23.30 13.08 -47.83
N ALA A 22 23.70 11.88 -47.40
CA ALA A 22 22.94 11.08 -46.44
C ALA A 22 22.85 11.78 -45.06
N ILE A 23 23.94 12.36 -44.56
CA ILE A 23 23.97 13.09 -43.29
C ILE A 23 23.08 14.34 -43.37
N ASN A 24 23.12 15.10 -44.47
CA ASN A 24 22.24 16.27 -44.63
C ASN A 24 20.77 15.88 -44.83
N TYR A 25 20.49 14.76 -45.50
CA TYR A 25 19.12 14.26 -45.66
C TYR A 25 18.55 13.78 -44.31
N PHE A 26 19.35 13.10 -43.50
CA PHE A 26 18.95 12.69 -42.14
C PHE A 26 18.84 13.86 -41.19
N ASN A 27 19.69 14.87 -41.27
CA ASN A 27 19.58 16.07 -40.42
C ASN A 27 18.38 16.95 -40.83
N ASN A 28 18.15 17.20 -42.12
CA ASN A 28 16.96 17.95 -42.57
C ASN A 28 15.63 17.23 -42.32
N SER A 29 15.60 15.90 -42.37
CA SER A 29 14.38 15.14 -42.05
C SER A 29 14.11 15.07 -40.54
N ASN A 30 15.10 15.31 -39.68
CA ASN A 30 14.92 15.43 -38.24
C ASN A 30 14.54 16.84 -37.78
N ASP A 31 14.98 17.90 -38.47
CA ASP A 31 14.64 19.29 -38.08
C ASP A 31 13.19 19.68 -38.41
N GLU A 32 12.53 19.07 -39.40
CA GLU A 32 11.11 19.28 -39.67
C GLU A 32 10.17 18.40 -38.79
N LYS A 33 10.73 17.36 -38.11
CA LYS A 33 9.95 16.52 -37.18
C LYS A 33 10.12 16.84 -35.70
N VAL A 34 11.05 17.71 -35.34
CA VAL A 34 11.36 18.08 -33.95
C VAL A 34 10.58 19.32 -33.47
N SER A 35 9.85 20.02 -34.35
CA SER A 35 8.95 21.11 -33.93
C SER A 35 7.51 20.69 -33.61
N ASN A 36 7.17 19.42 -33.70
CA ASN A 36 5.96 18.92 -33.06
C ASN A 36 6.28 18.55 -31.61
N VAL A 37 6.14 19.55 -30.74
CA VAL A 37 5.95 19.45 -29.30
C VAL A 37 5.23 18.13 -29.02
N HIS A 38 5.94 17.15 -28.42
CA HIS A 38 5.28 16.21 -27.55
C HIS A 38 4.57 17.03 -26.48
N LYS A 39 3.34 17.46 -26.75
CA LYS A 39 2.34 17.57 -25.69
C LYS A 39 2.24 16.14 -25.19
N ASP A 40 2.98 15.82 -24.15
CA ASP A 40 2.78 14.60 -23.39
C ASP A 40 1.28 14.51 -23.16
N LYS A 41 0.64 13.50 -23.78
CA LYS A 41 -0.77 13.23 -23.53
C LYS A 41 -0.80 12.94 -22.03
N LYS A 42 -1.35 13.85 -21.22
CA LYS A 42 -1.53 13.62 -19.80
C LYS A 42 -2.16 12.24 -19.63
N ASP A 43 -1.61 11.45 -18.72
CA ASP A 43 -2.20 10.19 -18.29
C ASP A 43 -3.67 10.44 -17.92
N GLU A 44 -4.55 9.49 -18.23
CA GLU A 44 -5.97 9.57 -17.91
C GLU A 44 -6.20 9.92 -16.43
N PHE A 45 -5.37 9.34 -15.53
CA PHE A 45 -5.47 9.59 -14.10
C PHE A 45 -5.00 10.99 -13.72
N GLU A 46 -3.95 11.53 -14.33
CA GLU A 46 -3.56 12.93 -14.16
C GLU A 46 -4.71 13.87 -14.55
N THR A 47 -5.40 13.56 -15.65
CA THR A 47 -6.57 14.34 -16.09
C THR A 47 -7.75 14.24 -15.13
N LYS A 48 -7.97 13.06 -14.52
CA LYS A 48 -9.00 12.86 -13.48
C LYS A 48 -8.65 13.67 -12.23
N VAL A 49 -7.39 13.60 -11.77
CA VAL A 49 -6.90 14.32 -10.59
C VAL A 49 -7.00 15.84 -10.76
N ASP A 50 -6.69 16.38 -11.94
CA ASP A 50 -6.84 17.83 -12.23
C ASP A 50 -8.28 18.34 -12.07
N LYS A 51 -9.27 17.49 -12.29
CA LYS A 51 -10.70 17.83 -12.18
C LYS A 51 -11.25 17.69 -10.75
N MET A 52 -10.48 17.12 -9.83
CA MET A 52 -10.89 16.95 -8.44
C MET A 52 -10.76 18.26 -7.65
N SER A 53 -11.75 18.53 -6.81
CA SER A 53 -11.63 19.57 -5.79
C SER A 53 -10.56 19.22 -4.75
N LEU A 54 -10.05 20.22 -4.04
CA LEU A 54 -9.07 20.01 -2.96
C LEU A 54 -9.61 19.05 -1.89
N TYR A 55 -10.89 19.16 -1.53
CA TYR A 55 -11.53 18.28 -0.55
C TYR A 55 -11.59 16.83 -1.01
N GLU A 56 -11.95 16.58 -2.27
CA GLU A 56 -11.95 15.23 -2.86
C GLU A 56 -10.53 14.65 -2.86
N LYS A 57 -9.53 15.45 -3.22
CA LYS A 57 -8.11 15.01 -3.20
C LYS A 57 -7.66 14.63 -1.79
N ILE A 58 -7.93 15.49 -0.80
CA ILE A 58 -7.54 15.25 0.60
C ILE A 58 -8.24 14.01 1.15
N GLY A 59 -9.54 13.89 0.91
CA GLY A 59 -10.30 12.73 1.37
C GLY A 59 -9.72 11.41 0.87
N GLN A 60 -9.26 11.34 -0.38
CA GLN A 60 -8.64 10.12 -0.92
C GLN A 60 -7.35 9.71 -0.16
N LEU A 61 -6.68 10.63 0.52
CA LEU A 61 -5.48 10.35 1.31
C LEU A 61 -5.79 9.83 2.73
N ILE A 62 -7.06 9.61 3.08
CA ILE A 62 -7.44 9.22 4.44
C ILE A 62 -8.19 7.89 4.41
N ILE A 63 -7.73 6.93 5.22
CA ILE A 63 -8.51 5.77 5.64
C ILE A 63 -8.88 5.97 7.11
N ALA A 64 -10.17 5.93 7.41
CA ALA A 64 -10.69 6.21 8.74
C ALA A 64 -11.33 4.98 9.38
N GLY A 65 -11.10 4.78 10.70
CA GLY A 65 -11.90 3.89 11.52
C GLY A 65 -13.03 4.64 12.20
N PHE A 66 -14.02 3.89 12.69
CA PHE A 66 -15.17 4.40 13.42
C PHE A 66 -15.61 3.40 14.50
N ASP A 67 -16.51 3.82 15.37
CA ASP A 67 -17.06 2.95 16.39
C ASP A 67 -18.46 2.45 16.00
N GLY A 68 -18.88 1.30 16.59
CA GLY A 68 -20.21 0.74 16.36
C GLY A 68 -20.30 -0.23 15.18
N THR A 69 -21.48 -0.87 15.06
CA THR A 69 -21.77 -1.97 14.13
C THR A 69 -22.75 -1.57 13.03
N THR A 70 -23.09 -0.29 12.95
CA THR A 70 -24.02 0.29 11.96
C THR A 70 -23.44 1.54 11.34
N ALA A 71 -23.82 1.86 10.10
CA ALA A 71 -23.46 3.10 9.42
C ALA A 71 -24.32 4.26 9.95
N ASP A 72 -23.89 4.86 11.03
CA ASP A 72 -24.54 5.97 11.75
C ASP A 72 -24.13 7.37 11.22
N ASP A 73 -24.45 8.41 12.01
CA ASP A 73 -24.11 9.79 11.66
C ASP A 73 -22.59 10.04 11.64
N GLU A 74 -21.77 9.29 12.43
CA GLU A 74 -20.32 9.38 12.38
C GLU A 74 -19.80 8.87 11.03
N VAL A 75 -20.23 7.68 10.61
CA VAL A 75 -19.89 7.12 9.30
C VAL A 75 -20.35 8.02 8.18
N LYS A 76 -21.57 8.59 8.29
CA LYS A 76 -22.08 9.55 7.31
C LYS A 76 -21.19 10.79 7.20
N SER A 77 -20.71 11.33 8.32
CA SER A 77 -19.80 12.50 8.32
C SER A 77 -18.45 12.15 7.68
N LEU A 78 -17.89 10.97 7.96
CA LEU A 78 -16.67 10.49 7.31
C LEU A 78 -16.82 10.45 5.79
N ILE A 79 -17.93 9.93 5.29
CA ILE A 79 -18.16 9.71 3.85
C ILE A 79 -18.58 11.01 3.15
N SER A 80 -19.54 11.75 3.69
CA SER A 80 -20.15 12.89 3.01
C SER A 80 -19.40 14.20 3.22
N GLU A 81 -18.84 14.44 4.42
CA GLU A 81 -18.19 15.71 4.77
C GLU A 81 -16.67 15.63 4.61
N VAL A 82 -16.03 14.57 5.15
CA VAL A 82 -14.57 14.37 5.01
C VAL A 82 -14.23 13.78 3.64
N LYS A 83 -15.13 12.97 3.05
CA LYS A 83 -14.96 12.27 1.76
C LYS A 83 -13.79 11.31 1.78
N VAL A 84 -13.66 10.55 2.89
CA VAL A 84 -12.54 9.60 3.07
C VAL A 84 -12.38 8.64 1.88
N GLY A 85 -11.15 8.35 1.51
CA GLY A 85 -10.83 7.41 0.43
C GLY A 85 -11.10 5.96 0.80
N GLY A 86 -11.19 5.66 2.10
CA GLY A 86 -11.48 4.35 2.63
C GLY A 86 -11.87 4.36 4.09
N VAL A 87 -12.40 3.21 4.55
CA VAL A 87 -12.66 2.92 5.94
C VAL A 87 -11.95 1.62 6.34
N ILE A 88 -11.64 1.47 7.63
CA ILE A 88 -11.11 0.25 8.23
C ILE A 88 -12.05 -0.23 9.33
N LEU A 89 -12.38 -1.52 9.31
CA LEU A 89 -13.19 -2.18 10.33
C LEU A 89 -12.30 -2.99 11.28
N PHE A 90 -12.68 -2.97 12.55
CA PHE A 90 -12.08 -3.71 13.65
C PHE A 90 -13.10 -4.65 14.29
N SER A 91 -12.68 -5.49 15.25
CA SER A 91 -13.59 -6.37 15.97
C SER A 91 -14.78 -5.64 16.63
N ARG A 92 -14.62 -4.35 16.99
CA ARG A 92 -15.69 -3.51 17.51
C ARG A 92 -16.80 -3.19 16.51
N ASN A 93 -16.57 -3.47 15.23
CA ASN A 93 -17.53 -3.25 14.15
C ASN A 93 -18.19 -4.55 13.68
N VAL A 94 -17.89 -5.69 14.31
CA VAL A 94 -18.25 -7.03 13.85
C VAL A 94 -19.10 -7.74 14.90
N GLU A 95 -20.29 -8.20 14.50
CA GLU A 95 -21.18 -9.06 15.31
C GLU A 95 -21.37 -10.43 14.66
N ASN A 96 -21.77 -10.46 13.39
CA ASN A 96 -21.99 -11.66 12.59
C ASN A 96 -21.85 -11.33 11.08
N ALA A 97 -21.82 -12.35 10.23
CA ALA A 97 -21.59 -12.20 8.80
C ALA A 97 -22.63 -11.29 8.12
N SER A 98 -23.91 -11.50 8.38
CA SER A 98 -24.99 -10.67 7.80
C SER A 98 -24.92 -9.21 8.23
N GLN A 99 -24.55 -8.96 9.50
CA GLN A 99 -24.39 -7.59 10.00
C GLN A 99 -23.21 -6.89 9.29
N VAL A 100 -22.08 -7.55 9.11
CA VAL A 100 -20.90 -6.96 8.43
C VAL A 100 -21.23 -6.66 6.96
N VAL A 101 -21.90 -7.58 6.26
CA VAL A 101 -22.35 -7.34 4.87
C VAL A 101 -23.28 -6.15 4.81
N LYS A 102 -24.24 -6.07 5.74
CA LYS A 102 -25.16 -4.93 5.79
C LYS A 102 -24.40 -3.62 6.04
N LEU A 103 -23.50 -3.58 7.02
CA LEU A 103 -22.67 -2.40 7.32
C LEU A 103 -21.87 -1.95 6.11
N ASN A 104 -21.18 -2.87 5.44
CA ASN A 104 -20.38 -2.58 4.26
C ASN A 104 -21.25 -2.11 3.07
N ASN A 105 -22.45 -2.66 2.90
CA ASN A 105 -23.41 -2.20 1.88
C ASN A 105 -23.94 -0.80 2.20
N ASP A 106 -24.27 -0.51 3.47
CA ASP A 106 -24.73 0.82 3.89
C ASP A 106 -23.62 1.88 3.65
N ILE A 107 -22.35 1.55 3.94
CA ILE A 107 -21.18 2.41 3.64
C ILE A 107 -21.07 2.69 2.14
N LYS A 108 -21.15 1.64 1.30
CA LYS A 108 -21.10 1.77 -0.15
C LYS A 108 -22.28 2.60 -0.69
N GLU A 109 -23.48 2.41 -0.15
CA GLU A 109 -24.67 3.19 -0.54
C GLU A 109 -24.48 4.67 -0.22
N MET A 110 -23.98 5.01 0.99
CA MET A 110 -23.66 6.40 1.35
C MET A 110 -22.58 7.01 0.44
N ASN A 111 -21.62 6.17 -0.03
CA ASN A 111 -20.53 6.66 -0.89
C ASN A 111 -20.96 6.93 -2.34
N LYS A 112 -22.14 6.50 -2.80
CA LYS A 112 -22.63 6.75 -4.17
C LYS A 112 -22.76 8.25 -4.53
N GLU A 113 -22.89 9.12 -3.53
CA GLU A 113 -22.85 10.57 -3.71
C GLU A 113 -21.43 11.07 -4.09
N ASN A 114 -20.39 10.27 -3.84
CA ASN A 114 -18.99 10.57 -4.17
C ASN A 114 -18.65 10.01 -5.55
N LYS A 115 -17.68 10.64 -6.23
CA LYS A 115 -17.27 10.24 -7.59
C LYS A 115 -16.36 9.01 -7.63
N TYR A 116 -15.73 8.70 -6.51
CA TYR A 116 -14.71 7.66 -6.42
C TYR A 116 -15.14 6.60 -5.43
N PRO A 117 -15.03 5.31 -5.79
CA PRO A 117 -15.44 4.23 -4.90
C PRO A 117 -14.58 4.20 -3.64
N ILE A 118 -15.13 3.59 -2.58
CA ILE A 118 -14.49 3.57 -1.27
C ILE A 118 -13.66 2.28 -1.07
N PHE A 119 -12.48 2.39 -0.44
CA PHE A 119 -11.82 1.23 0.13
C PHE A 119 -12.55 0.80 1.41
N ILE A 120 -12.82 -0.49 1.56
CA ILE A 120 -13.29 -1.09 2.81
C ILE A 120 -12.24 -2.12 3.20
N SER A 121 -11.54 -1.84 4.29
CA SER A 121 -10.34 -2.57 4.68
C SER A 121 -10.48 -3.22 6.05
N VAL A 122 -9.63 -4.21 6.28
CA VAL A 122 -9.57 -4.99 7.52
C VAL A 122 -8.13 -5.44 7.77
N ASP A 123 -7.81 -5.82 9.01
CA ASP A 123 -6.63 -6.62 9.36
C ASP A 123 -7.06 -8.07 9.52
N GLU A 124 -6.88 -8.89 8.48
CA GLU A 124 -7.12 -10.32 8.57
C GLU A 124 -5.83 -11.08 8.25
N GLU A 125 -5.04 -11.34 9.30
CA GLU A 125 -3.77 -12.05 9.21
C GLU A 125 -3.93 -13.56 9.45
N GLY A 126 -5.09 -13.95 9.95
CA GLY A 126 -5.31 -15.23 10.61
C GLY A 126 -4.74 -15.27 12.03
N GLY A 127 -5.06 -16.30 12.78
CA GLY A 127 -4.58 -16.53 14.14
C GLY A 127 -4.91 -15.42 15.12
N LEU A 128 -3.88 -14.73 15.63
CA LEU A 128 -4.05 -13.72 16.68
C LEU A 128 -4.70 -12.42 16.19
N VAL A 129 -4.60 -12.14 14.91
CA VAL A 129 -5.12 -10.91 14.29
C VAL A 129 -6.15 -11.32 13.25
N SER A 130 -7.35 -11.58 13.71
CA SER A 130 -8.53 -11.82 12.90
C SER A 130 -9.67 -10.91 13.35
N ARG A 131 -10.45 -10.46 12.37
CA ARG A 131 -11.64 -9.63 12.59
C ARG A 131 -12.89 -10.30 12.03
N MET A 132 -12.77 -11.58 11.68
CA MET A 132 -13.89 -12.30 11.08
C MET A 132 -14.93 -12.68 12.12
N PRO A 133 -16.22 -12.70 11.73
CA PRO A 133 -17.28 -13.23 12.57
C PRO A 133 -17.01 -14.69 12.97
N SER A 134 -17.45 -15.06 14.18
CA SER A 134 -17.25 -16.41 14.74
C SER A 134 -17.91 -17.55 13.97
N GLU A 135 -18.73 -17.25 12.98
CA GLU A 135 -19.33 -18.20 12.04
C GLU A 135 -18.30 -18.77 11.06
N PHE A 136 -17.20 -18.05 10.81
CA PHE A 136 -16.10 -18.54 9.99
C PHE A 136 -15.13 -19.39 10.82
N LYS A 137 -14.46 -20.31 10.15
CA LYS A 137 -13.43 -21.12 10.78
C LYS A 137 -12.15 -20.35 10.99
N ASP A 138 -11.55 -20.56 12.15
CA ASP A 138 -10.25 -19.96 12.46
C ASP A 138 -9.17 -20.40 11.47
N ILE A 139 -8.41 -19.44 10.98
CA ILE A 139 -7.20 -19.65 10.18
C ILE A 139 -5.99 -19.62 11.11
N PRO A 140 -5.03 -20.55 11.00
CA PRO A 140 -3.85 -20.61 11.87
C PRO A 140 -2.95 -19.37 11.76
N THR A 141 -2.09 -19.20 12.76
CA THR A 141 -1.07 -18.12 12.72
C THR A 141 -0.07 -18.33 11.59
N SER A 142 0.52 -17.25 11.07
CA SER A 142 1.59 -17.33 10.06
C SER A 142 2.75 -18.23 10.49
N MET A 143 3.11 -18.22 11.80
CA MET A 143 4.13 -19.10 12.35
C MET A 143 3.73 -20.57 12.32
N ASP A 144 2.44 -20.90 12.53
CA ASP A 144 1.97 -22.29 12.45
C ASP A 144 1.94 -22.79 11.01
N ILE A 145 1.55 -21.95 10.05
CA ILE A 145 1.61 -22.24 8.62
C ILE A 145 3.06 -22.47 8.18
N ALA A 146 3.97 -21.65 8.67
CA ALA A 146 5.39 -21.71 8.32
C ALA A 146 6.11 -23.01 8.74
N LYS A 147 5.57 -23.75 9.72
CA LYS A 147 6.12 -25.07 10.12
C LYS A 147 6.12 -26.08 8.98
N PHE A 148 5.23 -25.93 8.02
CA PHE A 148 5.13 -26.79 6.83
C PHE A 148 6.12 -26.37 5.74
N ASN A 149 6.62 -25.13 5.77
CA ASN A 149 7.53 -24.56 4.75
C ASN A 149 7.04 -24.78 3.30
N ASP A 150 5.73 -24.77 3.12
CA ASP A 150 5.03 -25.03 1.87
C ASP A 150 4.49 -23.74 1.27
N GLU A 151 4.97 -23.38 0.07
CA GLU A 151 4.58 -22.16 -0.64
C GLU A 151 3.14 -22.27 -1.17
N ASP A 152 2.74 -23.46 -1.64
CA ASP A 152 1.39 -23.68 -2.17
C ASP A 152 0.36 -23.63 -1.04
N LEU A 153 0.68 -24.14 0.16
CA LEU A 153 -0.16 -24.00 1.34
C LEU A 153 -0.33 -22.54 1.70
N SER A 154 0.76 -21.75 1.76
CA SER A 154 0.69 -20.32 2.11
C SER A 154 -0.10 -19.52 1.08
N TYR A 155 0.03 -19.86 -0.21
CA TYR A 155 -0.79 -19.28 -1.28
C TYR A 155 -2.27 -19.60 -1.09
N ASP A 156 -2.62 -20.86 -0.82
CA ASP A 156 -4.00 -21.28 -0.60
C ASP A 156 -4.61 -20.66 0.65
N ILE A 157 -3.83 -20.46 1.72
CA ILE A 157 -4.24 -19.69 2.90
C ILE A 157 -4.57 -18.25 2.50
N GLY A 158 -3.70 -17.55 1.80
CA GLY A 158 -4.00 -16.21 1.30
C GLY A 158 -5.25 -16.16 0.43
N LYS A 159 -5.48 -17.19 -0.36
CA LYS A 159 -6.65 -17.29 -1.23
C LYS A 159 -7.95 -17.50 -0.46
N VAL A 160 -7.94 -18.30 0.60
CA VAL A 160 -9.16 -18.51 1.42
C VAL A 160 -9.45 -17.30 2.30
N ILE A 161 -8.42 -16.61 2.86
CA ILE A 161 -8.58 -15.31 3.52
C ILE A 161 -9.22 -14.31 2.55
N GLY A 162 -8.70 -14.20 1.34
CA GLY A 162 -9.25 -13.29 0.35
C GLY A 162 -10.72 -13.60 0.00
N LYS A 163 -11.09 -14.87 -0.12
CA LYS A 163 -12.50 -15.29 -0.34
C LYS A 163 -13.40 -14.96 0.85
N GLU A 164 -12.91 -15.16 2.04
CA GLU A 164 -13.62 -14.84 3.27
C GLU A 164 -13.96 -13.35 3.35
N ILE A 165 -12.96 -12.49 3.27
CA ILE A 165 -13.17 -11.04 3.39
C ILE A 165 -13.95 -10.45 2.21
N THR A 166 -13.74 -10.91 0.97
CA THR A 166 -14.51 -10.43 -0.19
C THR A 166 -15.98 -10.82 -0.09
N SER A 167 -16.29 -11.98 0.52
CA SER A 167 -17.68 -12.41 0.76
C SER A 167 -18.44 -11.48 1.73
N LEU A 168 -17.71 -10.77 2.58
CA LEU A 168 -18.24 -9.77 3.50
C LEU A 168 -18.23 -8.35 2.92
N GLY A 169 -17.70 -8.18 1.71
CA GLY A 169 -17.69 -6.89 1.01
C GLY A 169 -16.45 -6.03 1.24
N PHE A 170 -15.41 -6.55 1.88
CA PHE A 170 -14.09 -5.92 1.94
C PHE A 170 -13.37 -6.00 0.58
N ASN A 171 -12.50 -5.06 0.31
CA ASN A 171 -11.69 -5.02 -0.91
C ASN A 171 -10.20 -4.78 -0.66
N MET A 172 -9.80 -4.65 0.62
CA MET A 172 -8.41 -4.42 1.03
C MET A 172 -8.13 -5.13 2.34
N ASP A 173 -6.96 -5.75 2.43
CA ASP A 173 -6.45 -6.40 3.64
C ASP A 173 -5.08 -5.83 4.00
N PHE A 174 -4.91 -5.46 5.27
CA PHE A 174 -3.61 -5.11 5.81
C PHE A 174 -2.84 -6.37 6.23
N ALA A 175 -2.61 -7.24 5.26
CA ALA A 175 -1.85 -8.49 5.33
C ALA A 175 -1.15 -8.75 3.98
N PRO A 176 -0.08 -9.56 3.98
CA PRO A 176 0.54 -10.28 5.08
C PRO A 176 1.59 -9.47 5.86
N VAL A 177 1.95 -9.97 7.04
CA VAL A 177 3.09 -9.50 7.82
C VAL A 177 4.39 -10.02 7.19
N LEU A 178 5.32 -9.12 6.86
CA LEU A 178 6.66 -9.44 6.34
C LEU A 178 7.78 -9.13 7.34
N ASP A 179 7.43 -8.86 8.59
CA ASP A 179 8.41 -8.70 9.66
C ASP A 179 9.12 -10.03 9.95
N ILE A 180 10.43 -9.99 10.05
CA ILE A 180 11.25 -11.12 10.48
C ILE A 180 11.31 -11.07 12.01
N ASN A 181 10.79 -12.09 12.69
CA ASN A 181 10.77 -12.16 14.16
C ASN A 181 12.17 -12.46 14.72
N SER A 182 13.10 -11.53 14.53
CA SER A 182 14.51 -11.67 14.93
C SER A 182 14.74 -11.54 16.44
N ASN A 183 13.82 -10.83 17.12
CA ASN A 183 13.80 -10.79 18.58
C ASN A 183 12.74 -11.79 19.10
N PRO A 184 13.15 -12.90 19.76
CA PRO A 184 12.20 -13.91 20.27
C PRO A 184 11.27 -13.34 21.36
N ASP A 185 11.68 -12.28 22.04
CA ASP A 185 10.91 -11.61 23.10
C ASP A 185 10.05 -10.46 22.57
N ASN A 186 9.90 -10.33 21.24
CA ASN A 186 9.08 -9.30 20.61
C ASN A 186 7.61 -9.44 21.04
N PRO A 187 7.02 -8.40 21.69
CA PRO A 187 5.68 -8.50 22.26
C PRO A 187 4.56 -8.33 21.22
N VAL A 188 4.89 -7.87 20.00
CA VAL A 188 3.90 -7.43 19.01
C VAL A 188 3.82 -8.36 17.80
N ILE A 189 4.96 -8.80 17.29
CA ILE A 189 5.04 -9.61 16.07
C ILE A 189 4.91 -11.10 16.42
N GLY A 190 5.88 -11.71 17.06
CA GLY A 190 5.80 -13.10 17.51
C GLY A 190 5.20 -14.04 16.46
N LYS A 191 4.09 -14.68 16.80
CA LYS A 191 3.38 -15.64 15.93
C LYS A 191 2.75 -15.05 14.66
N ARG A 192 2.69 -13.74 14.54
CA ARG A 192 2.21 -13.07 13.32
C ARG A 192 3.21 -13.16 12.18
N SER A 193 4.51 -13.36 12.50
CA SER A 193 5.56 -13.59 11.50
C SER A 193 5.57 -15.02 11.00
N PHE A 194 5.99 -15.22 9.74
CA PHE A 194 6.30 -16.55 9.18
C PHE A 194 7.58 -17.15 9.73
N GLY A 195 8.45 -16.36 10.39
CA GLY A 195 9.68 -16.90 10.97
C GLY A 195 10.70 -15.84 11.36
N ASP A 196 11.90 -16.32 11.65
CA ASP A 196 13.03 -15.57 12.20
C ASP A 196 14.14 -15.27 11.17
N ASN A 197 13.90 -15.61 9.91
CA ASN A 197 14.87 -15.38 8.83
C ASN A 197 14.19 -14.86 7.55
N GLU A 198 14.97 -14.19 6.71
CA GLU A 198 14.49 -13.49 5.52
C GLU A 198 14.02 -14.43 4.40
N GLU A 199 14.50 -15.66 4.37
CA GLU A 199 14.16 -16.62 3.31
C GLU A 199 12.71 -17.10 3.49
N ILE A 200 12.39 -17.64 4.69
CA ILE A 200 11.06 -18.19 4.96
C ILE A 200 9.99 -17.10 4.95
N VAL A 201 10.25 -15.93 5.55
CA VAL A 201 9.32 -14.81 5.57
C VAL A 201 9.05 -14.31 4.14
N SER A 202 10.09 -14.19 3.32
CA SER A 202 9.91 -13.81 1.91
C SER A 202 9.11 -14.85 1.14
N LYS A 203 9.48 -16.12 1.24
CA LYS A 203 8.85 -17.21 0.49
C LYS A 203 7.36 -17.30 0.79
N LEU A 204 7.02 -17.46 2.06
CA LEU A 204 5.65 -17.73 2.48
C LEU A 204 4.78 -16.48 2.49
N GLY A 205 5.32 -15.34 2.94
CA GLY A 205 4.58 -14.08 2.91
C GLY A 205 4.22 -13.63 1.50
N ILE A 206 5.13 -13.78 0.53
CA ILE A 206 4.82 -13.46 -0.88
C ILE A 206 3.79 -14.42 -1.47
N ALA A 207 3.83 -15.69 -1.11
CA ALA A 207 2.83 -16.67 -1.53
C ALA A 207 1.43 -16.27 -0.99
N THR A 208 1.31 -15.93 0.30
CA THR A 208 0.08 -15.43 0.91
C THR A 208 -0.41 -14.15 0.22
N MET A 209 0.48 -13.19 -0.02
CA MET A 209 0.17 -11.96 -0.76
C MET A 209 -0.44 -12.27 -2.14
N ARG A 210 0.14 -13.22 -2.88
CA ARG A 210 -0.39 -13.64 -4.19
C ARG A 210 -1.77 -14.27 -4.07
N GLY A 211 -2.01 -15.11 -3.08
CA GLY A 211 -3.32 -15.71 -2.81
C GLY A 211 -4.40 -14.67 -2.55
N LEU A 212 -4.12 -13.64 -1.73
CA LEU A 212 -5.00 -12.49 -1.51
C LEU A 212 -5.29 -11.75 -2.82
N LYS A 213 -4.26 -11.43 -3.60
CA LYS A 213 -4.40 -10.72 -4.89
C LYS A 213 -5.23 -11.51 -5.90
N ASP A 214 -5.04 -12.81 -5.99
CA ASP A 214 -5.80 -13.70 -6.88
C ASP A 214 -7.26 -13.93 -6.42
N SER A 215 -7.62 -13.34 -5.28
CA SER A 215 -9.00 -13.25 -4.77
C SER A 215 -9.57 -11.83 -4.84
N ASP A 216 -8.98 -10.97 -5.71
CA ASP A 216 -9.37 -9.58 -5.93
C ASP A 216 -9.26 -8.68 -4.69
N VAL A 217 -8.34 -9.02 -3.76
CA VAL A 217 -8.06 -8.24 -2.56
C VAL A 217 -6.77 -7.43 -2.75
N ILE A 218 -6.81 -6.16 -2.39
CA ILE A 218 -5.62 -5.33 -2.28
C ILE A 218 -4.83 -5.78 -1.05
N ALA A 219 -3.75 -6.52 -1.27
CA ALA A 219 -2.86 -6.98 -0.21
C ALA A 219 -1.87 -5.86 0.19
N THR A 220 -1.70 -5.66 1.49
CA THR A 220 -0.78 -4.66 2.06
C THR A 220 0.29 -5.34 2.88
N VAL A 221 1.53 -5.33 2.42
CA VAL A 221 2.63 -5.90 3.20
C VAL A 221 3.06 -4.95 4.31
N LYS A 222 3.36 -5.49 5.52
CA LYS A 222 3.64 -4.74 6.74
C LYS A 222 4.66 -5.43 7.63
N HIS A 223 5.35 -4.71 8.50
CA HIS A 223 5.33 -3.28 8.77
C HIS A 223 6.68 -2.68 8.39
N PHE A 224 6.77 -2.04 7.23
CA PHE A 224 8.03 -1.49 6.73
C PHE A 224 8.63 -0.45 7.70
N PRO A 225 9.94 -0.45 7.96
CA PRO A 225 11.02 -1.23 7.35
C PRO A 225 11.36 -2.54 8.10
N GLY A 226 10.50 -3.07 8.95
CA GLY A 226 10.64 -4.29 9.73
C GLY A 226 10.48 -4.03 11.24
N HIS A 227 9.44 -4.62 11.82
CA HIS A 227 9.05 -4.44 13.23
C HIS A 227 9.49 -5.63 14.12
N GLY A 228 10.16 -6.65 13.54
CA GLY A 228 10.44 -7.90 14.25
C GLY A 228 11.57 -7.85 15.28
N ASP A 229 12.40 -6.79 15.29
CA ASP A 229 13.52 -6.58 16.23
C ASP A 229 13.20 -5.58 17.35
N THR A 230 11.92 -5.27 17.58
CA THR A 230 11.50 -4.33 18.63
C THR A 230 11.28 -5.04 19.95
N ASP A 231 11.50 -4.30 21.07
CA ASP A 231 11.27 -4.71 22.45
C ASP A 231 10.07 -3.97 23.10
N VAL A 232 9.45 -3.04 22.37
CA VAL A 232 8.32 -2.21 22.82
C VAL A 232 7.19 -2.29 21.81
N ASP A 233 5.96 -2.33 22.32
CA ASP A 233 4.75 -2.25 21.51
C ASP A 233 4.49 -0.79 21.06
N SER A 234 4.37 -0.58 19.76
CA SER A 234 4.09 0.73 19.17
C SER A 234 2.69 1.28 19.50
N HIS A 235 1.76 0.45 19.99
CA HIS A 235 0.48 0.90 20.54
C HIS A 235 0.65 1.63 21.88
N VAL A 236 1.72 1.34 22.62
CA VAL A 236 1.96 1.90 23.97
C VAL A 236 3.01 3.01 23.93
N GLY A 237 4.08 2.83 23.17
CA GLY A 237 5.20 3.75 23.10
C GLY A 237 5.91 3.74 21.76
N LEU A 238 6.98 4.52 21.62
CA LEU A 238 7.76 4.61 20.39
C LEU A 238 8.91 3.60 20.42
N PRO A 239 8.84 2.46 19.67
CA PRO A 239 9.89 1.46 19.64
C PRO A 239 11.17 2.01 19.00
N VAL A 240 12.32 1.51 19.45
CA VAL A 240 13.65 1.91 18.94
C VAL A 240 14.41 0.70 18.45
N VAL A 241 14.76 0.66 17.17
CA VAL A 241 15.60 -0.37 16.56
C VAL A 241 16.96 0.23 16.23
N LYS A 242 18.02 -0.37 16.77
CA LYS A 242 19.42 0.16 16.66
C LYS A 242 20.16 -0.37 15.42
N ASN A 243 19.45 -0.96 14.46
CA ASN A 243 20.03 -1.48 13.23
C ASN A 243 20.46 -0.33 12.31
N ASP A 244 21.62 -0.49 11.68
CA ASP A 244 22.07 0.44 10.66
C ASP A 244 21.51 0.06 9.27
N LEU A 245 21.67 0.94 8.29
CA LEU A 245 21.15 0.73 6.94
C LEU A 245 21.74 -0.52 6.27
N LYS A 246 23.00 -0.89 6.59
CA LYS A 246 23.65 -2.10 6.05
C LYS A 246 22.93 -3.34 6.55
N ARG A 247 22.65 -3.40 7.85
CA ARG A 247 21.89 -4.51 8.47
C ARG A 247 20.49 -4.57 7.87
N LEU A 248 19.75 -3.45 7.83
CA LEU A 248 18.40 -3.40 7.26
C LEU A 248 18.38 -3.95 5.84
N LYS A 249 19.29 -3.50 4.96
CA LYS A 249 19.36 -3.97 3.56
C LYS A 249 19.69 -5.44 3.39
N SER A 250 20.43 -6.02 4.33
CA SER A 250 20.83 -7.43 4.26
C SER A 250 19.88 -8.37 4.98
N PHE A 251 18.85 -7.88 5.67
CA PHE A 251 17.96 -8.71 6.47
C PHE A 251 16.52 -8.18 6.48
N GLU A 252 16.20 -7.16 7.27
CA GLU A 252 14.81 -6.72 7.49
C GLU A 252 14.12 -6.27 6.21
N LEU A 253 14.83 -5.62 5.27
CA LEU A 253 14.27 -5.13 4.01
C LEU A 253 14.19 -6.20 2.91
N VAL A 254 14.80 -7.38 3.09
CA VAL A 254 14.83 -8.43 2.06
C VAL A 254 13.42 -8.91 1.70
N PRO A 255 12.52 -9.24 2.65
CA PRO A 255 11.16 -9.65 2.31
C PRO A 255 10.38 -8.55 1.57
N PHE A 256 10.52 -7.29 1.99
CA PHE A 256 9.86 -6.16 1.32
C PHE A 256 10.38 -5.95 -0.10
N LYS A 257 11.70 -6.06 -0.31
CA LYS A 257 12.26 -5.94 -1.66
C LYS A 257 11.73 -7.04 -2.58
N LYS A 258 11.70 -8.29 -2.10
CA LYS A 258 11.14 -9.41 -2.87
C LYS A 258 9.64 -9.25 -3.13
N ALA A 259 8.87 -8.69 -2.19
CA ALA A 259 7.45 -8.39 -2.39
C ALA A 259 7.25 -7.27 -3.44
N ILE A 260 8.10 -6.24 -3.44
CA ILE A 260 8.11 -5.19 -4.46
C ILE A 260 8.40 -5.80 -5.85
N ASP A 261 9.40 -6.65 -5.95
CA ASP A 261 9.76 -7.34 -7.21
C ASP A 261 8.64 -8.31 -7.66
N ALA A 262 7.86 -8.84 -6.73
CA ALA A 262 6.66 -9.64 -6.99
C ALA A 262 5.39 -8.77 -7.27
N GLY A 263 5.51 -7.46 -7.30
CA GLY A 263 4.44 -6.54 -7.68
C GLY A 263 3.41 -6.29 -6.57
N VAL A 264 3.84 -6.10 -5.31
CA VAL A 264 2.98 -5.65 -4.23
C VAL A 264 2.37 -4.29 -4.54
N ASP A 265 1.10 -4.11 -4.21
CA ASP A 265 0.35 -2.90 -4.52
C ASP A 265 0.40 -1.86 -3.41
N MET A 266 0.47 -2.30 -2.16
CA MET A 266 0.50 -1.43 -0.99
C MET A 266 1.53 -1.87 0.05
N VAL A 267 2.21 -0.89 0.65
CA VAL A 267 3.18 -1.08 1.75
C VAL A 267 2.76 -0.22 2.92
N MET A 268 2.62 -0.82 4.10
CA MET A 268 2.37 -0.10 5.35
C MET A 268 3.68 0.20 6.07
N VAL A 269 3.83 1.47 6.50
CA VAL A 269 5.02 1.95 7.22
C VAL A 269 4.72 2.09 8.70
N SER A 270 5.54 1.44 9.53
CA SER A 270 5.40 1.40 11.00
C SER A 270 5.92 2.65 11.71
N HIS A 271 5.53 2.81 12.98
CA HIS A 271 5.98 3.89 13.86
C HIS A 271 7.17 3.47 14.70
N ILE A 272 8.31 3.19 14.07
CA ILE A 272 9.55 2.80 14.76
C ILE A 272 10.67 3.81 14.53
N MET A 273 11.46 4.07 15.57
CA MET A 273 12.69 4.87 15.49
C MET A 273 13.85 4.01 15.05
N LEU A 274 14.60 4.50 14.06
CA LEU A 274 15.86 3.91 13.57
C LEU A 274 16.97 4.96 13.64
N PRO A 275 17.51 5.26 14.83
CA PRO A 275 18.40 6.42 15.03
C PRO A 275 19.68 6.40 14.18
N LYS A 276 20.13 5.20 13.73
CA LYS A 276 21.27 5.09 12.82
C LYS A 276 20.94 5.36 11.34
N VAL A 277 19.64 5.56 11.02
CA VAL A 277 19.14 5.87 9.66
C VAL A 277 18.52 7.25 9.63
N ASP A 278 17.62 7.55 10.56
CA ASP A 278 17.05 8.87 10.82
C ASP A 278 16.95 9.08 12.34
N GLU A 279 17.79 9.97 12.87
CA GLU A 279 17.88 10.22 14.31
C GLU A 279 16.68 11.00 14.86
N LYS A 280 15.91 11.67 13.98
CA LYS A 280 14.89 12.65 14.39
C LYS A 280 13.46 12.15 14.25
N ASN A 281 13.20 11.29 13.27
CA ASN A 281 11.84 10.94 12.91
C ASN A 281 11.65 9.41 12.93
N PRO A 282 10.50 8.92 13.44
CA PRO A 282 10.12 7.53 13.23
C PRO A 282 9.92 7.24 11.73
N ALA A 283 9.98 5.98 11.35
CA ALA A 283 9.96 5.56 9.95
C ALA A 283 8.81 6.18 9.15
N THR A 284 7.61 6.23 9.71
CA THR A 284 6.43 6.83 9.08
C THR A 284 6.60 8.31 8.74
N LEU A 285 7.38 9.06 9.54
CA LEU A 285 7.61 10.50 9.35
C LEU A 285 8.96 10.78 8.67
N SER A 286 9.74 9.75 8.32
CA SER A 286 11.10 9.87 7.81
C SER A 286 11.12 9.88 6.29
N LYS A 287 11.53 11.02 5.71
CA LYS A 287 11.81 11.11 4.28
C LYS A 287 12.94 10.18 3.83
N THR A 288 13.94 9.97 4.67
CA THR A 288 15.03 9.02 4.42
C THR A 288 14.49 7.61 4.23
N ILE A 289 13.58 7.18 5.12
CA ILE A 289 13.04 5.81 5.08
C ILE A 289 12.02 5.65 3.96
N VAL A 290 11.02 6.54 3.87
CA VAL A 290 9.94 6.36 2.90
C VAL A 290 10.37 6.81 1.49
N THR A 291 10.96 7.99 1.34
CA THR A 291 11.32 8.50 0.01
C THR A 291 12.64 7.92 -0.49
N ASP A 292 13.71 7.98 0.32
CA ASP A 292 15.03 7.65 -0.23
C ASP A 292 15.23 6.14 -0.26
N ILE A 293 14.83 5.38 0.79
CA ILE A 293 14.97 3.91 0.81
C ILE A 293 13.83 3.25 0.03
N LEU A 294 12.56 3.39 0.46
CA LEU A 294 11.46 2.62 -0.14
C LEU A 294 11.19 3.05 -1.58
N ARG A 295 10.99 4.36 -1.83
CA ARG A 295 10.63 4.85 -3.16
C ARG A 295 11.78 4.75 -4.16
N LYS A 296 13.00 5.26 -3.79
CA LYS A 296 14.13 5.38 -4.72
C LYS A 296 15.00 4.13 -4.73
N ASP A 297 15.60 3.73 -3.59
CA ASP A 297 16.56 2.62 -3.56
C ASP A 297 15.89 1.28 -3.91
N MET A 298 14.67 1.04 -3.38
CA MET A 298 13.90 -0.18 -3.66
C MET A 298 13.02 -0.06 -4.91
N ASN A 299 12.95 1.12 -5.54
CA ASN A 299 12.17 1.42 -6.76
C ASN A 299 10.67 1.11 -6.61
N TYR A 300 10.04 1.55 -5.51
CA TYR A 300 8.63 1.30 -5.26
C TYR A 300 7.75 2.50 -5.66
N ASP A 301 6.85 2.31 -6.63
CA ASP A 301 5.87 3.33 -7.07
C ASP A 301 4.41 2.97 -6.75
N GLY A 302 4.16 1.91 -5.96
CA GLY A 302 2.84 1.57 -5.44
C GLY A 302 2.39 2.52 -4.32
N VAL A 303 1.24 2.22 -3.72
CA VAL A 303 0.66 3.03 -2.63
C VAL A 303 1.39 2.75 -1.31
N VAL A 304 1.75 3.81 -0.59
CA VAL A 304 2.28 3.73 0.78
C VAL A 304 1.25 4.26 1.74
N VAL A 305 0.88 3.43 2.72
CA VAL A 305 -0.02 3.78 3.82
C VAL A 305 0.77 3.85 5.14
N THR A 306 0.38 4.75 6.02
CA THR A 306 0.91 4.75 7.40
C THR A 306 0.26 3.63 8.20
N ASP A 307 0.91 3.17 9.26
CA ASP A 307 0.21 2.54 10.37
C ASP A 307 -0.74 3.55 11.03
N ASP A 308 -1.59 3.12 11.99
CA ASP A 308 -2.59 3.98 12.60
C ASP A 308 -1.94 5.17 13.34
N MET A 309 -2.22 6.38 12.86
CA MET A 309 -1.70 7.62 13.45
C MET A 309 -2.25 7.90 14.85
N THR A 310 -3.25 7.16 15.31
CA THR A 310 -3.79 7.26 16.67
C THR A 310 -3.07 6.36 17.68
N MET A 311 -2.08 5.57 17.24
CA MET A 311 -1.26 4.74 18.13
C MET A 311 -0.39 5.60 19.07
N GLY A 312 -0.11 5.08 20.26
CA GLY A 312 0.68 5.76 21.30
C GLY A 312 2.04 6.26 20.84
N ALA A 313 2.69 5.56 19.91
CA ALA A 313 3.95 5.98 19.29
C ALA A 313 3.84 7.37 18.63
N ILE A 314 2.68 7.75 18.10
CA ILE A 314 2.44 9.04 17.46
C ILE A 314 1.77 10.01 18.43
N ILE A 315 0.57 9.72 18.95
CA ILE A 315 -0.21 10.69 19.69
C ILE A 315 0.43 11.15 21.00
N ASN A 316 1.33 10.34 21.58
CA ASN A 316 2.07 10.74 22.79
C ASN A 316 3.28 11.64 22.49
N ASN A 317 3.68 11.78 21.22
CA ASN A 317 4.91 12.47 20.84
C ASN A 317 4.69 13.61 19.83
N TYR A 318 3.56 13.61 19.11
CA TYR A 318 3.28 14.54 18.02
C TYR A 318 1.81 14.98 18.05
N ASP A 319 1.54 16.19 17.56
CA ASP A 319 0.21 16.54 17.11
C ASP A 319 -0.15 15.68 15.90
N ILE A 320 -1.38 15.14 15.87
CA ILE A 320 -1.78 14.16 14.84
C ILE A 320 -1.85 14.80 13.44
N GLY A 321 -2.27 16.07 13.36
CA GLY A 321 -2.31 16.81 12.09
C GLY A 321 -0.90 17.08 11.55
N ASP A 322 0.02 17.53 12.44
CA ASP A 322 1.44 17.73 12.07
C ASP A 322 2.11 16.44 11.64
N ALA A 323 1.83 15.33 12.34
CA ALA A 323 2.34 14.02 11.99
C ALA A 323 1.83 13.56 10.61
N ALA A 324 0.54 13.76 10.31
CA ALA A 324 -0.04 13.47 9.01
C ALA A 324 0.63 14.27 7.88
N VAL A 325 0.84 15.56 8.07
CA VAL A 325 1.54 16.43 7.10
C VAL A 325 2.98 15.96 6.89
N LYS A 326 3.70 15.61 7.96
CA LYS A 326 5.06 15.07 7.87
C LYS A 326 5.11 13.75 7.12
N SER A 327 4.17 12.82 7.37
CA SER A 327 4.14 11.51 6.72
C SER A 327 3.89 11.64 5.21
N ILE A 328 2.98 12.52 4.79
CA ILE A 328 2.74 12.80 3.37
C ILE A 328 4.02 13.37 2.72
N ASN A 329 4.69 14.32 3.37
CA ASN A 329 5.94 14.89 2.88
C ASN A 329 7.11 13.88 2.91
N ALA A 330 7.07 12.91 3.82
CA ALA A 330 8.01 11.80 3.83
C ALA A 330 7.81 10.84 2.63
N GLY A 331 6.62 10.76 2.06
CA GLY A 331 6.33 9.96 0.87
C GLY A 331 5.15 9.00 0.99
N ALA A 332 4.42 9.00 2.12
CA ALA A 332 3.18 8.25 2.29
C ALA A 332 2.07 8.83 1.40
N ASP A 333 1.21 8.00 0.85
CA ASP A 333 0.08 8.39 0.01
C ASP A 333 -1.23 8.39 0.79
N ILE A 334 -1.35 7.49 1.78
CA ILE A 334 -2.54 7.35 2.63
C ILE A 334 -2.10 7.48 4.09
N VAL A 335 -2.90 8.21 4.85
CA VAL A 335 -2.80 8.35 6.31
C VAL A 335 -3.95 7.59 6.94
N MET A 336 -3.64 6.62 7.80
CA MET A 336 -4.66 5.85 8.51
C MET A 336 -4.96 6.48 9.87
N VAL A 337 -6.24 6.69 10.20
CA VAL A 337 -6.73 7.32 11.44
C VAL A 337 -7.88 6.49 11.99
N CYS A 338 -7.58 5.56 12.91
CA CYS A 338 -8.50 4.50 13.28
C CYS A 338 -9.48 4.83 14.39
N HIS A 339 -9.31 5.98 15.06
CA HIS A 339 -10.12 6.33 16.24
C HIS A 339 -10.50 7.81 16.27
N LYS A 340 -11.79 8.06 16.57
CA LYS A 340 -12.42 9.37 16.80
C LYS A 340 -12.50 10.25 15.54
N LEU A 341 -13.69 10.64 15.20
CA LEU A 341 -13.98 11.57 14.09
C LEU A 341 -13.19 12.90 14.22
N ASP A 342 -12.98 13.39 15.46
CA ASP A 342 -12.21 14.60 15.71
C ASP A 342 -10.76 14.47 15.21
N ASN A 343 -10.12 13.30 15.37
CA ASN A 343 -8.77 13.06 14.86
C ASN A 343 -8.76 13.07 13.33
N VAL A 344 -9.75 12.45 12.69
CA VAL A 344 -9.88 12.44 11.22
C VAL A 344 -10.07 13.86 10.69
N THR A 345 -10.90 14.65 11.36
CA THR A 345 -11.14 16.06 11.04
C THR A 345 -9.89 16.90 11.20
N ALA A 346 -9.14 16.72 12.31
CA ALA A 346 -7.87 17.40 12.55
C ALA A 346 -6.85 17.10 11.46
N VAL A 347 -6.70 15.82 11.07
CA VAL A 347 -5.82 15.40 9.97
C VAL A 347 -6.23 16.03 8.64
N ARG A 348 -7.52 15.97 8.28
CA ARG A 348 -8.04 16.62 7.07
C ARG A 348 -7.71 18.11 7.04
N ASP A 349 -7.97 18.81 8.12
CA ASP A 349 -7.79 20.27 8.18
C ASP A 349 -6.30 20.66 8.18
N ALA A 350 -5.44 19.89 8.85
CA ALA A 350 -3.99 20.08 8.79
C ALA A 350 -3.43 19.89 7.37
N ILE A 351 -3.86 18.83 6.66
CA ILE A 351 -3.46 18.61 5.27
C ILE A 351 -3.95 19.76 4.37
N LYS A 352 -5.19 20.22 4.57
CA LYS A 352 -5.76 21.35 3.81
C LYS A 352 -4.95 22.63 3.99
N GLU A 353 -4.62 22.97 5.22
CA GLU A 353 -3.81 24.18 5.50
C GLU A 353 -2.37 24.00 4.97
N ALA A 354 -1.78 22.80 5.07
CA ALA A 354 -0.46 22.50 4.52
C ALA A 354 -0.41 22.62 3.00
N VAL A 355 -1.49 22.26 2.30
CA VAL A 355 -1.58 22.47 0.85
C VAL A 355 -1.75 23.95 0.51
N LYS A 356 -2.61 24.69 1.22
CA LYS A 356 -2.83 26.12 0.98
C LYS A 356 -1.58 26.97 1.20
N ASN A 357 -0.78 26.65 2.21
CA ASN A 357 0.44 27.39 2.52
C ASN A 357 1.69 26.85 1.78
N GLY A 358 1.54 25.79 0.96
CA GLY A 358 2.61 25.21 0.15
C GLY A 358 3.54 24.25 0.90
N THR A 359 3.29 23.94 2.18
CA THR A 359 4.03 22.91 2.94
C THR A 359 3.89 21.53 2.29
N ILE A 360 2.69 21.18 1.82
CA ILE A 360 2.46 20.09 0.88
C ILE A 360 2.27 20.70 -0.51
N THR A 361 3.16 20.39 -1.45
CA THR A 361 2.99 20.91 -2.81
C THR A 361 1.82 20.24 -3.51
N GLU A 362 1.14 20.97 -4.40
CA GLU A 362 0.05 20.40 -5.20
C GLU A 362 0.53 19.18 -6.02
N LYS A 363 1.76 19.23 -6.55
CA LYS A 363 2.37 18.08 -7.23
C LYS A 363 2.47 16.85 -6.33
N ARG A 364 2.84 17.04 -5.04
CA ARG A 364 2.91 15.93 -4.07
C ARG A 364 1.54 15.34 -3.78
N LEU A 365 0.54 16.20 -3.54
CA LEU A 365 -0.84 15.80 -3.33
C LEU A 365 -1.38 15.02 -4.55
N ASN A 366 -1.25 15.60 -5.75
CA ASN A 366 -1.73 15.00 -6.99
C ASN A 366 -1.11 13.64 -7.26
N LYS A 367 0.21 13.46 -6.98
CA LYS A 367 0.87 12.17 -7.18
C LYS A 367 0.35 11.08 -6.24
N SER A 368 -0.02 11.42 -5.01
CA SER A 368 -0.68 10.47 -4.10
C SER A 368 -2.07 10.06 -4.62
N VAL A 369 -2.88 11.03 -4.99
CA VAL A 369 -4.22 10.76 -5.52
C VAL A 369 -4.14 9.93 -6.79
N GLU A 370 -3.19 10.21 -7.69
CA GLU A 370 -2.98 9.43 -8.90
C GLU A 370 -2.71 7.94 -8.59
N ARG A 371 -1.81 7.64 -7.64
CA ARG A 371 -1.53 6.26 -7.21
C ARG A 371 -2.77 5.57 -6.64
N ILE A 372 -3.52 6.27 -5.79
CA ILE A 372 -4.74 5.76 -5.18
C ILE A 372 -5.79 5.44 -6.24
N LEU A 373 -6.02 6.34 -7.19
CA LEU A 373 -7.00 6.13 -8.27
C LEU A 373 -6.56 5.01 -9.23
N LYS A 374 -5.26 4.88 -9.53
CA LYS A 374 -4.71 3.75 -10.30
C LYS A 374 -4.95 2.42 -9.57
N LEU A 375 -4.75 2.40 -8.26
CA LEU A 375 -4.98 1.20 -7.44
C LEU A 375 -6.47 0.82 -7.43
N LYS A 376 -7.38 1.78 -7.21
CA LYS A 376 -8.84 1.55 -7.29
C LYS A 376 -9.25 1.01 -8.65
N ASN A 377 -8.71 1.58 -9.72
CA ASN A 377 -8.98 1.12 -11.08
C ASN A 377 -8.42 -0.28 -11.38
N LYS A 378 -7.21 -0.58 -10.90
CA LYS A 378 -6.57 -1.88 -11.09
C LYS A 378 -7.42 -3.03 -10.55
N TYR A 379 -8.04 -2.84 -9.38
CA TYR A 379 -8.91 -3.81 -8.74
C TYR A 379 -10.39 -3.62 -9.08
N ASN A 380 -10.70 -2.75 -10.03
CA ASN A 380 -12.08 -2.46 -10.44
C ASN A 380 -13.00 -2.22 -9.23
N ILE A 381 -12.52 -1.46 -8.24
CA ILE A 381 -13.29 -1.18 -7.02
C ILE A 381 -14.58 -0.45 -7.39
N GLN A 382 -15.70 -0.92 -6.87
CA GLN A 382 -17.04 -0.38 -7.11
C GLN A 382 -17.86 -0.42 -5.81
N ASP A 383 -18.77 0.54 -5.69
CA ASP A 383 -19.72 0.61 -4.58
C ASP A 383 -20.99 -0.21 -4.87
N GLY A 384 -20.79 -1.42 -5.43
CA GLY A 384 -21.86 -2.38 -5.69
C GLY A 384 -22.29 -3.13 -4.43
N VAL A 385 -23.51 -3.65 -4.45
CA VAL A 385 -24.07 -4.45 -3.34
C VAL A 385 -23.34 -5.79 -3.25
N THR A 386 -22.93 -6.15 -2.04
CA THR A 386 -22.44 -7.50 -1.69
C THR A 386 -23.63 -8.34 -1.26
N GLU A 387 -23.75 -9.53 -1.83
CA GLU A 387 -24.78 -10.50 -1.42
C GLU A 387 -24.43 -11.17 -0.09
N GLU A 388 -25.45 -11.75 0.57
CA GLU A 388 -25.25 -12.55 1.79
C GLU A 388 -24.28 -13.71 1.53
N PRO A 389 -23.24 -13.93 2.37
CA PRO A 389 -22.25 -14.96 2.13
C PRO A 389 -22.79 -16.36 2.41
N ASN A 390 -22.38 -17.32 1.60
CA ASN A 390 -22.52 -18.72 1.94
C ASN A 390 -21.38 -19.16 2.87
N VAL A 391 -21.54 -18.89 4.18
CA VAL A 391 -20.52 -19.19 5.20
C VAL A 391 -20.10 -20.66 5.19
N ASN A 392 -21.03 -21.59 4.95
CA ASN A 392 -20.71 -23.02 4.92
C ASN A 392 -19.75 -23.35 3.76
N GLU A 393 -19.99 -22.80 2.57
CA GLU A 393 -19.12 -23.02 1.41
C GLU A 393 -17.70 -22.49 1.65
N ILE A 394 -17.59 -21.32 2.32
CA ILE A 394 -16.30 -20.74 2.67
C ILE A 394 -15.59 -21.60 3.70
N ASN A 395 -16.30 -22.04 4.73
CA ASN A 395 -15.77 -22.93 5.76
C ASN A 395 -15.31 -24.29 5.22
N ASP A 396 -15.98 -24.80 4.19
CA ASP A 396 -15.55 -26.03 3.50
C ASP A 396 -14.23 -25.81 2.75
N LYS A 397 -14.06 -24.64 2.09
CA LYS A 397 -12.80 -24.27 1.45
C LYS A 397 -11.67 -24.09 2.46
N ILE A 398 -11.91 -23.39 3.57
CA ILE A 398 -10.94 -23.25 4.66
C ILE A 398 -10.55 -24.63 5.17
N SER A 399 -11.52 -25.51 5.44
CA SER A 399 -11.26 -26.87 5.91
C SER A 399 -10.40 -27.67 4.96
N SER A 400 -10.69 -27.59 3.66
CA SER A 400 -9.92 -28.30 2.62
C SER A 400 -8.46 -27.84 2.57
N VAL A 401 -8.19 -26.54 2.82
CA VAL A 401 -6.83 -26.03 2.90
C VAL A 401 -6.15 -26.48 4.19
N LEU A 402 -6.85 -26.41 5.33
CA LEU A 402 -6.32 -26.82 6.64
C LEU A 402 -6.07 -28.34 6.74
N GLU A 403 -6.72 -29.17 5.92
CA GLU A 403 -6.42 -30.60 5.83
C GLU A 403 -4.99 -30.87 5.34
N LYS A 404 -4.39 -29.96 4.55
CA LYS A 404 -2.99 -30.03 4.12
C LYS A 404 -1.99 -29.84 5.26
N MET A 405 -2.46 -29.37 6.43
CA MET A 405 -1.67 -29.17 7.64
C MET A 405 -1.70 -30.38 8.59
N LYS A 406 -2.31 -31.49 8.20
CA LYS A 406 -2.33 -32.75 8.95
C LYS A 406 -1.30 -33.72 8.41
#